data_43887ef3580b2cf1187be6a8c4930941
#
_entry.id   43887ef3580b2cf1187be6a8c4930941
#
_cell.length_a   1.000
_cell.length_b   1.000
_cell.length_c   1.000
_cell.angle_alpha   90.00
_cell.angle_beta   90.00
_cell.angle_gamma   90.00
#
_symmetry.space_group_name_H-M   'P 1'
#
loop_
_entity.id
_entity.type
_entity.pdbx_description
1 polymer ?
#
loop_
_entity_poly.entity_id
_entity_poly.type
_entity_poly.pdbx_seq_one_letter_code
_entity_poly.pdbx_strand_id
1 'polypeptide(L)'
;MITTADSRALAERCLAELPRRWRHVQGVGHRAGHVAEALRLPDGALVAAAWLHDIGYGPAVADTGFHPLDGARFLRRIGAGDRVARLVAYHSCAVYEARVRGFEQDLLAEFEPEESVTYDALIFCDMTTGPDGQAISFEDRVREVHERYGEGDISRALRMAEPCLKAAVDRISQAMKASDCPER
;
A
#
# COMPACT_ATOMS: atom_id res chain seq x y z
N MET A 1 -17.00 3.95 -8.14
CA MET A 1 -15.56 3.59 -7.93
C MET A 1 -14.72 4.78 -8.37
N ILE A 2 -13.73 5.19 -7.56
CA ILE A 2 -12.84 6.31 -7.89
C ILE A 2 -11.99 5.97 -9.12
N THR A 3 -11.75 6.93 -10.01
CA THR A 3 -10.85 6.73 -11.17
C THR A 3 -9.38 6.86 -10.75
N THR A 4 -8.46 6.35 -11.57
CA THR A 4 -7.01 6.52 -11.35
C THR A 4 -6.61 8.00 -11.30
N ALA A 5 -7.16 8.83 -12.18
CA ALA A 5 -6.87 10.26 -12.21
C ALA A 5 -7.36 10.97 -10.94
N ASP A 6 -8.58 10.64 -10.49
CA ASP A 6 -9.14 11.20 -9.26
C ASP A 6 -8.37 10.71 -8.02
N SER A 7 -7.88 9.45 -8.01
CA SER A 7 -7.08 8.90 -6.92
C SER A 7 -5.76 9.64 -6.76
N ARG A 8 -5.07 9.92 -7.87
CA ARG A 8 -3.83 10.70 -7.86
C ARG A 8 -4.08 12.12 -7.34
N ALA A 9 -5.11 12.81 -7.87
CA ALA A 9 -5.44 14.17 -7.46
C ALA A 9 -5.85 14.24 -5.97
N LEU A 10 -6.55 13.22 -5.47
CA LEU A 10 -6.90 13.11 -4.05
C LEU A 10 -5.66 12.90 -3.17
N ALA A 11 -4.77 11.98 -3.55
CA ALA A 11 -3.53 11.73 -2.84
C ALA A 11 -2.66 12.99 -2.77
N GLU A 12 -2.52 13.72 -3.87
CA GLU A 12 -1.79 14.99 -3.92
C GLU A 12 -2.36 16.01 -2.92
N ARG A 13 -3.68 16.21 -2.92
CA ARG A 13 -4.33 17.13 -1.95
C ARG A 13 -4.11 16.72 -0.49
N CYS A 14 -4.13 15.41 -0.19
CA CYS A 14 -3.95 14.93 1.17
C CYS A 14 -2.51 14.95 1.65
N LEU A 15 -1.53 14.79 0.74
CA LEU A 15 -0.12 14.56 1.08
C LEU A 15 0.84 15.68 0.63
N ALA A 16 0.33 16.77 0.02
CA ALA A 16 1.15 17.88 -0.47
C ALA A 16 2.08 18.47 0.60
N GLU A 17 1.63 18.53 1.85
CA GLU A 17 2.39 19.02 3.00
C GLU A 17 3.42 18.03 3.56
N LEU A 18 3.47 16.82 3.01
CA LEU A 18 4.36 15.72 3.39
C LEU A 18 5.25 15.32 2.21
N PRO A 19 6.22 16.12 1.79
CA PRO A 19 6.91 15.97 0.50
C PRO A 19 7.62 14.62 0.31
N ARG A 20 8.17 14.04 1.37
CA ARG A 20 8.80 12.71 1.31
C ARG A 20 7.76 11.62 1.09
N ARG A 21 6.64 11.69 1.81
CA ARG A 21 5.51 10.76 1.67
C ARG A 21 4.88 10.87 0.29
N TRP A 22 4.70 12.08 -0.20
CA TRP A 22 4.17 12.32 -1.54
C TRP A 22 5.07 11.72 -2.64
N ARG A 23 6.40 11.89 -2.55
CA ARG A 23 7.31 11.25 -3.51
C ARG A 23 7.20 9.72 -3.50
N HIS A 24 7.13 9.11 -2.30
CA HIS A 24 6.91 7.67 -2.16
C HIS A 24 5.62 7.23 -2.85
N VAL A 25 4.50 7.86 -2.54
CA VAL A 25 3.19 7.55 -3.14
C VAL A 25 3.20 7.69 -4.67
N GLN A 26 3.87 8.71 -5.20
CA GLN A 26 4.05 8.86 -6.65
C GLN A 26 4.79 7.64 -7.25
N GLY A 27 5.87 7.20 -6.63
CA GLY A 27 6.61 6.01 -7.07
C GLY A 27 5.77 4.75 -7.03
N VAL A 28 5.02 4.53 -5.93
CA VAL A 28 4.12 3.38 -5.76
C VAL A 28 3.00 3.39 -6.81
N GLY A 29 2.36 4.55 -7.02
CA GLY A 29 1.27 4.70 -8.00
C GLY A 29 1.72 4.46 -9.45
N HIS A 30 2.89 4.98 -9.84
CA HIS A 30 3.47 4.72 -11.16
C HIS A 30 3.83 3.25 -11.35
N ARG A 31 4.48 2.64 -10.36
CA ARG A 31 4.81 1.21 -10.38
C ARG A 31 3.56 0.35 -10.51
N ALA A 32 2.49 0.69 -9.79
CA ALA A 32 1.22 -0.03 -9.87
C ALA A 32 0.59 0.00 -11.26
N GLY A 33 0.74 1.11 -12.00
CA GLY A 33 0.34 1.20 -13.40
C GLY A 33 1.03 0.16 -14.28
N HIS A 34 2.36 0.06 -14.17
CA HIS A 34 3.15 -0.91 -14.93
C HIS A 34 2.81 -2.36 -14.55
N VAL A 35 2.65 -2.64 -13.25
CA VAL A 35 2.29 -3.99 -12.77
C VAL A 35 0.88 -4.38 -13.23
N ALA A 36 -0.08 -3.44 -13.16
CA ALA A 36 -1.45 -3.68 -13.61
C ALA A 36 -1.51 -4.01 -15.12
N GLU A 37 -0.74 -3.30 -15.93
CA GLU A 37 -0.63 -3.56 -17.37
C GLU A 37 0.02 -4.92 -17.64
N ALA A 38 1.19 -5.19 -17.08
CA ALA A 38 1.94 -6.43 -17.30
C ALA A 38 1.16 -7.69 -16.87
N LEU A 39 0.47 -7.62 -15.73
CA LEU A 39 -0.33 -8.74 -15.20
C LEU A 39 -1.78 -8.72 -15.68
N ARG A 40 -2.17 -7.77 -16.54
CA ARG A 40 -3.54 -7.60 -17.06
C ARG A 40 -4.60 -7.58 -15.96
N LEU A 41 -4.30 -6.86 -14.87
CA LEU A 41 -5.23 -6.76 -13.74
C LEU A 41 -6.42 -5.87 -14.11
N PRO A 42 -7.66 -6.36 -13.91
CA PRO A 42 -8.86 -5.61 -14.26
C PRO A 42 -9.13 -4.47 -13.27
N ASP A 43 -10.07 -3.61 -13.59
CA ASP A 43 -10.80 -2.67 -12.74
C ASP A 43 -10.06 -1.43 -12.17
N GLY A 44 -8.75 -1.30 -12.36
CA GLY A 44 -7.99 -0.16 -11.86
C GLY A 44 -7.86 -0.07 -10.33
N ALA A 45 -8.34 -1.07 -9.57
CA ALA A 45 -8.33 -1.05 -8.11
C ALA A 45 -6.91 -1.01 -7.54
N LEU A 46 -5.96 -1.74 -8.17
CA LEU A 46 -4.55 -1.70 -7.79
C LEU A 46 -4.00 -0.28 -7.87
N VAL A 47 -4.20 0.38 -9.00
CA VAL A 47 -3.64 1.72 -9.24
C VAL A 47 -4.28 2.75 -8.31
N ALA A 48 -5.60 2.67 -8.12
CA ALA A 48 -6.30 3.55 -7.18
C ALA A 48 -5.80 3.33 -5.73
N ALA A 49 -5.72 2.09 -5.28
CA ALA A 49 -5.22 1.78 -3.93
C ALA A 49 -3.75 2.21 -3.75
N ALA A 50 -2.90 2.03 -4.76
CA ALA A 50 -1.50 2.44 -4.73
C ALA A 50 -1.32 3.96 -4.57
N TRP A 51 -2.14 4.78 -5.27
CA TRP A 51 -2.15 6.24 -5.05
C TRP A 51 -2.67 6.62 -3.66
N LEU A 52 -3.53 5.82 -3.05
CA LEU A 52 -4.29 6.18 -1.85
C LEU A 52 -3.82 5.46 -0.58
N HIS A 53 -2.86 4.51 -0.66
CA HIS A 53 -2.50 3.65 0.47
C HIS A 53 -2.06 4.44 1.71
N ASP A 54 -1.36 5.53 1.52
CA ASP A 54 -0.76 6.35 2.57
C ASP A 54 -1.53 7.64 2.89
N ILE A 55 -2.75 7.87 2.32
CA ILE A 55 -3.47 9.13 2.56
C ILE A 55 -3.82 9.37 4.04
N GLY A 56 -3.88 8.30 4.84
CA GLY A 56 -4.12 8.40 6.28
C GLY A 56 -3.03 9.16 7.06
N TYR A 57 -1.87 9.41 6.46
CA TYR A 57 -0.87 10.32 7.03
C TYR A 57 -1.21 11.79 6.82
N GLY A 58 -2.09 12.11 5.86
CA GLY A 58 -2.47 13.49 5.55
C GLY A 58 -3.18 14.16 6.72
N PRO A 59 -2.84 15.42 7.07
CA PRO A 59 -3.41 16.10 8.24
C PRO A 59 -4.94 16.19 8.22
N ALA A 60 -5.55 16.24 7.03
CA ALA A 60 -7.01 16.28 6.87
C ALA A 60 -7.69 14.90 6.99
N VAL A 61 -6.91 13.82 7.07
CA VAL A 61 -7.39 12.42 7.09
C VAL A 61 -7.05 11.73 8.40
N ALA A 62 -5.87 12.00 8.96
CA ALA A 62 -5.38 11.41 10.20
C ALA A 62 -6.35 11.64 11.37
N ASP A 63 -6.69 10.57 12.09
CA ASP A 63 -7.62 10.57 13.23
C ASP A 63 -7.03 9.76 14.40
N THR A 64 -6.83 8.46 14.20
CA THR A 64 -6.32 7.54 15.24
C THR A 64 -4.79 7.52 15.30
N GLY A 65 -4.13 8.00 14.25
CA GLY A 65 -2.70 7.86 14.02
C GLY A 65 -2.30 6.49 13.46
N PHE A 66 -3.26 5.59 13.19
CA PHE A 66 -3.04 4.36 12.44
C PHE A 66 -3.49 4.55 10.99
N HIS A 67 -2.55 5.03 10.15
CA HIS A 67 -2.83 5.51 8.81
C HIS A 67 -3.61 4.55 7.88
N PRO A 68 -3.44 3.20 7.96
CA PRO A 68 -4.23 2.31 7.11
C PRO A 68 -5.73 2.40 7.43
N LEU A 69 -6.08 2.44 8.71
CA LEU A 69 -7.47 2.55 9.17
C LEU A 69 -8.04 3.94 8.88
N ASP A 70 -7.28 4.99 9.19
CA ASP A 70 -7.70 6.39 8.96
C ASP A 70 -7.96 6.64 7.47
N GLY A 71 -7.05 6.19 6.59
CA GLY A 71 -7.18 6.29 5.15
C GLY A 71 -8.38 5.50 4.62
N ALA A 72 -8.57 4.27 5.08
CA ALA A 72 -9.68 3.42 4.65
C ALA A 72 -11.04 3.98 5.08
N ARG A 73 -11.17 4.46 6.32
CA ARG A 73 -12.39 5.14 6.83
C ARG A 73 -12.72 6.38 6.01
N PHE A 74 -11.70 7.19 5.72
CA PHE A 74 -11.86 8.37 4.87
C PHE A 74 -12.37 8.00 3.48
N LEU A 75 -11.76 7.01 2.81
CA LEU A 75 -12.16 6.56 1.48
C LEU A 75 -13.58 6.01 1.44
N ARG A 76 -14.00 5.26 2.46
CA ARG A 76 -15.37 4.78 2.59
C ARG A 76 -16.34 5.94 2.74
N ARG A 77 -16.02 6.93 3.58
CA ARG A 77 -16.86 8.12 3.80
C ARG A 77 -17.09 8.94 2.54
N ILE A 78 -16.09 9.06 1.68
CA ILE A 78 -16.23 9.81 0.41
C ILE A 78 -16.75 8.96 -0.77
N GLY A 79 -17.06 7.68 -0.56
CA GLY A 79 -17.59 6.79 -1.60
C GLY A 79 -16.57 6.39 -2.67
N ALA A 80 -15.27 6.33 -2.35
CA ALA A 80 -14.21 5.98 -3.29
C ALA A 80 -14.32 4.54 -3.84
N GLY A 81 -15.07 3.67 -3.16
CA GLY A 81 -15.29 2.27 -3.50
C GLY A 81 -14.79 1.36 -2.38
N ASP A 82 -15.63 0.41 -1.96
CA ASP A 82 -15.34 -0.44 -0.82
C ASP A 82 -14.07 -1.29 -0.99
N ARG A 83 -13.86 -1.85 -2.19
CA ARG A 83 -12.66 -2.66 -2.46
C ARG A 83 -11.37 -1.83 -2.33
N VAL A 84 -11.35 -0.59 -2.83
CA VAL A 84 -10.18 0.30 -2.69
C VAL A 84 -9.94 0.63 -1.22
N ALA A 85 -11.00 0.90 -0.46
CA ALA A 85 -10.87 1.14 0.99
C ALA A 85 -10.30 -0.07 1.73
N ARG A 86 -10.75 -1.30 1.40
CA ARG A 86 -10.22 -2.55 1.98
C ARG A 86 -8.75 -2.78 1.64
N LEU A 87 -8.36 -2.59 0.38
CA LEU A 87 -6.96 -2.68 -0.03
C LEU A 87 -6.07 -1.69 0.73
N VAL A 88 -6.56 -0.46 0.95
CA VAL A 88 -5.86 0.55 1.74
C VAL A 88 -5.81 0.16 3.22
N ALA A 89 -6.89 -0.39 3.79
CA ALA A 89 -6.94 -0.83 5.18
C ALA A 89 -5.89 -1.91 5.51
N TYR A 90 -5.59 -2.77 4.54
CA TYR A 90 -4.69 -3.92 4.74
C TYR A 90 -3.35 -3.80 4.03
N HIS A 91 -3.07 -2.69 3.31
CA HIS A 91 -1.81 -2.57 2.58
C HIS A 91 -0.60 -2.89 3.47
N SER A 92 0.43 -3.46 2.84
CA SER A 92 1.68 -3.84 3.52
C SER A 92 1.48 -4.68 4.79
N CYS A 93 0.49 -5.61 4.76
CA CYS A 93 0.16 -6.49 5.88
C CYS A 93 -0.16 -5.71 7.18
N ALA A 94 -0.89 -4.59 7.07
CA ALA A 94 -1.19 -3.65 8.16
C ALA A 94 -1.83 -4.31 9.40
N VAL A 95 -2.40 -5.50 9.29
CA VAL A 95 -2.95 -6.27 10.42
C VAL A 95 -1.89 -6.53 11.52
N TYR A 96 -0.61 -6.69 11.17
CA TYR A 96 0.44 -6.86 12.15
C TYR A 96 0.73 -5.56 12.93
N GLU A 97 0.71 -4.42 12.26
CA GLU A 97 0.82 -3.11 12.93
C GLU A 97 -0.43 -2.83 13.78
N ALA A 98 -1.63 -3.14 13.25
CA ALA A 98 -2.88 -3.03 13.99
C ALA A 98 -2.84 -3.84 15.30
N ARG A 99 -2.33 -5.07 15.26
CA ARG A 99 -2.18 -5.93 16.43
C ARG A 99 -1.21 -5.34 17.47
N VAL A 100 -0.05 -4.86 17.04
CA VAL A 100 0.95 -4.27 17.92
C VAL A 100 0.43 -2.99 18.58
N ARG A 101 -0.39 -2.20 17.86
CA ARG A 101 -0.88 -0.90 18.29
C ARG A 101 -2.30 -0.91 18.88
N GLY A 102 -2.94 -2.10 18.97
CA GLY A 102 -4.27 -2.26 19.57
C GLY A 102 -5.46 -1.91 18.68
N PHE A 103 -5.27 -1.83 17.36
CA PHE A 103 -6.32 -1.52 16.36
C PHE A 103 -6.86 -2.76 15.63
N GLU A 104 -6.41 -3.98 15.99
CA GLU A 104 -6.78 -5.20 15.26
C GLU A 104 -8.29 -5.44 15.25
N GLN A 105 -8.96 -5.24 16.38
CA GLN A 105 -10.42 -5.44 16.48
C GLN A 105 -11.17 -4.43 15.60
N ASP A 106 -10.79 -3.16 15.62
CA ASP A 106 -11.43 -2.13 14.80
C ASP A 106 -11.24 -2.42 13.31
N LEU A 107 -10.00 -2.77 12.92
CA LEU A 107 -9.67 -3.09 11.53
C LEU A 107 -10.51 -4.27 11.01
N LEU A 108 -10.56 -5.38 11.76
CA LEU A 108 -11.28 -6.60 11.38
C LEU A 108 -12.80 -6.41 11.41
N ALA A 109 -13.34 -5.58 12.31
CA ALA A 109 -14.77 -5.29 12.40
C ALA A 109 -15.26 -4.41 11.24
N GLU A 110 -14.41 -3.52 10.73
CA GLU A 110 -14.82 -2.55 9.72
C GLU A 110 -14.47 -2.96 8.28
N PHE A 111 -13.39 -3.70 8.09
CA PHE A 111 -12.89 -4.03 6.76
C PHE A 111 -12.58 -5.51 6.65
N GLU A 112 -13.14 -6.14 5.62
CA GLU A 112 -12.85 -7.54 5.30
C GLU A 112 -11.53 -7.64 4.52
N PRO A 113 -10.57 -8.50 4.93
CA PRO A 113 -9.33 -8.69 4.20
C PRO A 113 -9.59 -9.31 2.82
N GLU A 114 -8.74 -8.97 1.85
CA GLU A 114 -8.78 -9.54 0.51
C GLU A 114 -7.51 -10.35 0.25
N GLU A 115 -7.65 -11.62 -0.10
CA GLU A 115 -6.56 -12.44 -0.63
C GLU A 115 -6.66 -12.48 -2.16
N SER A 116 -5.79 -11.73 -2.83
CA SER A 116 -5.83 -11.61 -4.30
C SER A 116 -4.47 -11.20 -4.88
N VAL A 117 -4.32 -11.43 -6.18
CA VAL A 117 -3.16 -10.92 -6.93
C VAL A 117 -3.08 -9.39 -6.86
N THR A 118 -4.22 -8.69 -6.79
CA THR A 118 -4.27 -7.23 -6.62
C THR A 118 -3.68 -6.79 -5.28
N TYR A 119 -4.00 -7.51 -4.21
CA TYR A 119 -3.44 -7.24 -2.88
C TYR A 119 -1.93 -7.51 -2.83
N ASP A 120 -1.48 -8.66 -3.36
CA ASP A 120 -0.04 -8.97 -3.48
C ASP A 120 0.70 -7.91 -4.31
N ALA A 121 0.09 -7.45 -5.41
CA ALA A 121 0.66 -6.41 -6.27
C ALA A 121 0.77 -5.06 -5.56
N LEU A 122 -0.18 -4.72 -4.69
CA LEU A 122 -0.09 -3.50 -3.87
C LEU A 122 1.09 -3.59 -2.89
N ILE A 123 1.24 -4.74 -2.21
CA ILE A 123 2.40 -5.01 -1.33
C ILE A 123 3.71 -4.91 -2.12
N PHE A 124 3.77 -5.56 -3.28
CA PHE A 124 4.95 -5.48 -4.14
C PHE A 124 5.31 -4.04 -4.49
N CYS A 125 4.34 -3.24 -4.93
CA CYS A 125 4.58 -1.86 -5.33
C CYS A 125 5.11 -1.01 -4.17
N ASP A 126 4.51 -1.11 -2.97
CA ASP A 126 4.95 -0.37 -1.80
C ASP A 126 6.34 -0.84 -1.31
N MET A 127 6.49 -2.17 -1.15
CA MET A 127 7.71 -2.75 -0.57
C MET A 127 8.90 -2.81 -1.52
N THR A 128 8.75 -2.37 -2.76
CA THR A 128 9.85 -2.20 -3.72
C THR A 128 10.02 -0.76 -4.20
N THR A 129 9.40 0.19 -3.47
CA THR A 129 9.54 1.64 -3.71
C THR A 129 10.12 2.32 -2.48
N GLY A 130 11.16 3.08 -2.68
CA GLY A 130 11.83 3.84 -1.62
C GLY A 130 11.11 5.12 -1.22
N PRO A 131 11.57 5.80 -0.16
CA PRO A 131 10.93 7.00 0.36
C PRO A 131 10.95 8.21 -0.58
N ASP A 132 11.83 8.21 -1.56
CA ASP A 132 11.91 9.26 -2.58
C ASP A 132 11.28 8.83 -3.92
N GLY A 133 10.52 7.72 -3.92
CA GLY A 133 9.81 7.20 -5.08
C GLY A 133 10.65 6.33 -6.01
N GLN A 134 11.94 6.12 -5.69
CA GLN A 134 12.86 5.30 -6.47
C GLN A 134 12.59 3.80 -6.30
N ALA A 135 12.94 3.01 -7.30
CA ALA A 135 12.93 1.56 -7.18
C ALA A 135 14.05 1.09 -6.24
N ILE A 136 13.73 0.20 -5.32
CA ILE A 136 14.69 -0.44 -4.41
C ILE A 136 14.35 -1.94 -4.26
N SER A 137 15.28 -2.72 -3.69
CA SER A 137 15.00 -4.11 -3.32
C SER A 137 14.08 -4.18 -2.09
N PHE A 138 13.41 -5.33 -1.91
CA PHE A 138 12.63 -5.60 -0.71
C PHE A 138 13.50 -5.48 0.55
N GLU A 139 14.69 -6.05 0.51
CA GLU A 139 15.66 -6.06 1.61
C GLU A 139 16.12 -4.65 1.98
N ASP A 140 16.35 -3.79 0.99
CA ASP A 140 16.71 -2.38 1.23
C ASP A 140 15.52 -1.59 1.80
N ARG A 141 14.29 -1.91 1.38
CA ARG A 141 13.08 -1.29 1.93
C ARG A 141 12.89 -1.67 3.40
N VAL A 142 13.03 -2.93 3.74
CA VAL A 142 12.96 -3.41 5.14
C VAL A 142 14.01 -2.72 5.99
N ARG A 143 15.24 -2.64 5.52
CA ARG A 143 16.34 -1.95 6.21
C ARG A 143 16.03 -0.46 6.42
N GLU A 144 15.57 0.24 5.39
CA GLU A 144 15.22 1.66 5.44
C GLU A 144 14.12 1.95 6.47
N VAL A 145 13.11 1.10 6.56
CA VAL A 145 12.05 1.24 7.55
C VAL A 145 12.61 1.03 8.97
N HIS A 146 13.45 0.02 9.20
CA HIS A 146 14.08 -0.20 10.51
C HIS A 146 15.00 0.97 10.91
N GLU A 147 15.79 1.51 9.98
CA GLU A 147 16.65 2.66 10.24
C GLU A 147 15.83 3.91 10.60
N ARG A 148 14.70 4.12 9.94
CA ARG A 148 13.81 5.27 10.16
C ARG A 148 13.07 5.23 11.48
N TYR A 149 12.55 4.06 11.86
CA TYR A 149 11.65 3.92 13.01
C TYR A 149 12.32 3.31 14.26
N GLY A 150 13.59 2.86 14.15
CA GLY A 150 14.33 2.25 15.26
C GLY A 150 13.61 1.01 15.81
N GLU A 151 13.67 0.80 17.13
CA GLU A 151 13.07 -0.36 17.81
C GLU A 151 11.60 -0.17 18.22
N GLY A 152 10.88 0.79 17.59
CA GLY A 152 9.47 1.08 17.89
C GLY A 152 8.49 0.05 17.35
N ASP A 153 7.20 0.33 17.57
CA ASP A 153 6.08 -0.54 17.18
C ASP A 153 6.04 -0.84 15.69
N ILE A 154 6.39 0.13 14.83
CA ILE A 154 6.44 -0.07 13.37
C ILE A 154 7.49 -1.13 13.00
N SER A 155 8.70 -1.04 13.55
CA SER A 155 9.74 -2.04 13.30
C SER A 155 9.39 -3.41 13.86
N ARG A 156 8.71 -3.46 15.01
CA ARG A 156 8.22 -4.71 15.60
C ARG A 156 7.15 -5.34 14.69
N ALA A 157 6.20 -4.56 14.22
CA ALA A 157 5.15 -5.00 13.30
C ALA A 157 5.74 -5.48 11.97
N LEU A 158 6.72 -4.76 11.43
CA LEU A 158 7.40 -5.12 10.18
C LEU A 158 8.09 -6.49 10.30
N ARG A 159 8.83 -6.75 11.39
CA ARG A 159 9.45 -8.08 11.63
C ARG A 159 8.41 -9.20 11.64
N MET A 160 7.22 -8.97 12.20
CA MET A 160 6.13 -9.96 12.20
C MET A 160 5.52 -10.14 10.81
N ALA A 161 5.42 -9.08 10.02
CA ALA A 161 4.83 -9.07 8.68
C ALA A 161 5.80 -9.57 7.59
N GLU A 162 7.11 -9.54 7.83
CA GLU A 162 8.16 -9.79 6.83
C GLU A 162 7.96 -11.09 6.02
N PRO A 163 7.61 -12.25 6.62
CA PRO A 163 7.36 -13.46 5.85
C PRO A 163 6.19 -13.32 4.87
N CYS A 164 5.11 -12.65 5.27
CA CYS A 164 3.94 -12.37 4.44
C CYS A 164 4.28 -11.40 3.31
N LEU A 165 4.97 -10.31 3.63
CA LEU A 165 5.42 -9.30 2.67
C LEU A 165 6.36 -9.90 1.63
N LYS A 166 7.36 -10.67 2.06
CA LYS A 166 8.32 -11.33 1.17
C LYS A 166 7.64 -12.31 0.23
N ALA A 167 6.71 -13.12 0.74
CA ALA A 167 5.96 -14.07 -0.08
C ALA A 167 5.14 -13.38 -1.18
N ALA A 168 4.48 -12.26 -0.87
CA ALA A 168 3.73 -11.47 -1.85
C ALA A 168 4.67 -10.86 -2.91
N VAL A 169 5.80 -10.27 -2.47
CA VAL A 169 6.82 -9.71 -3.38
C VAL A 169 7.37 -10.77 -4.32
N ASP A 170 7.66 -11.97 -3.81
CA ASP A 170 8.19 -13.08 -4.63
C ASP A 170 7.16 -13.56 -5.65
N ARG A 171 5.88 -13.73 -5.26
CA ARG A 171 4.80 -14.13 -6.19
C ARG A 171 4.66 -13.14 -7.35
N ILE A 172 4.62 -11.85 -7.08
CA ILE A 172 4.50 -10.82 -8.12
C ILE A 172 5.76 -10.73 -8.96
N SER A 173 6.95 -10.82 -8.36
CA SER A 173 8.22 -10.84 -9.10
C SER A 173 8.30 -12.01 -10.11
N GLN A 174 7.80 -13.18 -9.71
CA GLN A 174 7.73 -14.35 -10.59
C GLN A 174 6.72 -14.15 -11.72
N ALA A 175 5.52 -13.63 -11.39
CA ALA A 175 4.48 -13.34 -12.37
C ALA A 175 4.93 -12.31 -13.42
N MET A 176 5.62 -11.24 -12.99
CA MET A 176 6.18 -10.23 -13.89
C MET A 176 7.23 -10.81 -14.84
N LYS A 177 8.14 -11.67 -14.34
CA LYS A 177 9.13 -12.36 -15.19
C LYS A 177 8.47 -13.28 -16.22
N ALA A 178 7.39 -13.94 -15.85
CA ALA A 178 6.64 -14.80 -16.75
C ALA A 178 5.92 -14.02 -17.86
N SER A 179 5.41 -12.82 -17.55
CA SER A 179 4.74 -11.95 -18.53
C SER A 179 5.71 -11.32 -19.54
N ASP A 180 6.97 -11.12 -19.15
CA ASP A 180 8.01 -10.57 -20.03
C ASP A 180 8.61 -11.61 -20.99
N CYS A 181 8.30 -12.91 -20.81
CA CYS A 181 8.76 -13.97 -21.70
C CYS A 181 7.71 -14.19 -22.81
N PRO A 182 7.96 -13.76 -24.07
CA PRO A 182 7.02 -14.02 -25.16
C PRO A 182 6.87 -15.52 -25.35
N GLU A 183 5.62 -15.98 -25.40
CA GLU A 183 5.32 -17.36 -25.79
C GLU A 183 6.03 -17.68 -27.11
N ARG A 184 6.85 -18.73 -27.10
CA ARG A 184 7.52 -19.24 -28.30
C ARG A 184 6.55 -19.98 -29.19
#